data_5b1ca89451bfb72fc05028a070c965fb
#
_entry.id   5b1ca89451bfb72fc05028a070c965fb
#
_cell.length_a   1.000
_cell.length_b   1.000
_cell.length_c   1.000
_cell.angle_alpha   90.00
_cell.angle_beta   90.00
_cell.angle_gamma   90.00
#
_symmetry.space_group_name_H-M   'P 1'
#
loop_
_entity.id
_entity.type
_entity.pdbx_description
1 polymer ?
#
loop_
_entity_poly.entity_id
_entity_poly.type
_entity_poly.pdbx_seq_one_letter_code
_entity_poly.pdbx_strand_id
1 'polypeptide(L)'
;VDLIYQSNEICFAGNFFTQSVSMQLQIVFSYLVKKCTGMYPLQSQKEVVRDLTGNDLIIVSSIAGGYWQDHPDMLREIAKSRAHKICITQVENIPYQEQFDMIIQVGTDHLSLIGKFSITYIFELLEALYHIKYGRA
;
A
#
# COMPACT_ATOMS: atom_id res chain seq x y z
N VAL A 1 9.68 2.96 6.43
CA VAL A 1 9.24 2.37 7.71
C VAL A 1 8.76 3.41 8.71
N ASP A 2 9.27 4.64 8.65
CA ASP A 2 8.89 5.68 9.63
C ASP A 2 7.39 6.05 9.56
N LEU A 3 6.86 6.18 8.35
CA LEU A 3 5.42 6.39 8.16
C LEU A 3 4.59 5.24 8.73
N ILE A 4 5.07 4.00 8.60
CA ILE A 4 4.42 2.84 9.21
C ILE A 4 4.43 2.95 10.73
N TYR A 5 5.56 3.29 11.31
CA TYR A 5 5.70 3.42 12.76
C TYR A 5 4.82 4.53 13.34
N GLN A 6 4.79 5.68 12.67
CA GLN A 6 4.04 6.86 13.12
C GLN A 6 2.54 6.76 12.94
N SER A 7 2.08 5.89 12.03
CA SER A 7 0.65 5.80 11.68
C SER A 7 -0.16 5.05 12.74
N ASN A 8 -1.38 5.51 12.99
CA ASN A 8 -2.34 4.84 13.86
C ASN A 8 -3.00 3.66 13.13
N GLU A 9 -3.34 3.86 11.88
CA GLU A 9 -3.96 2.85 11.03
C GLU A 9 -3.24 2.78 9.70
N ILE A 10 -3.09 1.55 9.17
CA ILE A 10 -2.52 1.29 7.85
C ILE A 10 -3.61 0.66 6.99
N CYS A 11 -3.97 1.31 5.89
CA CYS A 11 -4.89 0.78 4.90
C CYS A 11 -4.10 0.23 3.71
N PHE A 12 -4.28 -1.05 3.41
CA PHE A 12 -3.72 -1.69 2.23
C PHE A 12 -4.74 -1.66 1.10
N ALA A 13 -4.44 -0.92 0.05
CA ALA A 13 -5.28 -0.77 -1.11
C ALA A 13 -4.69 -1.48 -2.33
N GLY A 14 -5.51 -2.17 -3.07
CA GLY A 14 -5.12 -2.94 -4.24
C GLY A 14 -6.23 -3.88 -4.67
N ASN A 15 -5.95 -4.74 -5.63
CA ASN A 15 -6.90 -5.75 -6.09
C ASN A 15 -6.20 -7.11 -6.28
N PHE A 16 -7.00 -8.18 -6.29
CA PHE A 16 -6.55 -9.54 -6.56
C PHE A 16 -5.27 -9.92 -5.81
N PHE A 17 -4.22 -10.19 -6.57
CA PHE A 17 -2.96 -10.70 -6.03
C PHE A 17 -2.32 -9.76 -5.00
N THR A 18 -2.33 -8.46 -5.26
CA THR A 18 -1.72 -7.50 -4.34
C THR A 18 -2.44 -7.44 -2.99
N GLN A 19 -3.75 -7.67 -2.97
CA GLN A 19 -4.49 -7.82 -1.70
C GLN A 19 -4.05 -9.08 -0.94
N SER A 20 -3.87 -10.19 -1.64
CA SER A 20 -3.43 -11.45 -1.00
C SER A 20 -2.04 -11.33 -0.38
N VAL A 21 -1.12 -10.65 -1.06
CA VAL A 21 0.23 -10.41 -0.53
C VAL A 21 0.18 -9.45 0.67
N SER A 22 -0.61 -8.40 0.58
CA SER A 22 -0.72 -7.42 1.67
C SER A 22 -1.36 -8.00 2.94
N MET A 23 -2.14 -9.08 2.80
CA MET A 23 -2.71 -9.77 3.96
C MET A 23 -1.64 -10.29 4.92
N GLN A 24 -0.56 -10.84 4.42
CA GLN A 24 0.54 -11.34 5.25
C GLN A 24 1.15 -10.19 6.06
N LEU A 25 1.43 -9.07 5.40
CA LEU A 25 1.97 -7.89 6.06
C LEU A 25 0.98 -7.29 7.07
N GLN A 26 -0.31 -7.32 6.73
CA GLN A 26 -1.37 -6.90 7.63
C GLN A 26 -1.38 -7.71 8.93
N ILE A 27 -1.23 -9.02 8.85
CA ILE A 27 -1.14 -9.90 10.03
C ILE A 27 0.07 -9.50 10.87
N VAL A 28 1.24 -9.37 10.25
CA VAL A 28 2.48 -9.02 10.95
C VAL A 28 2.36 -7.68 11.69
N PHE A 29 1.90 -6.64 11.00
CA PHE A 29 1.75 -5.32 11.63
C PHE A 29 0.64 -5.27 12.69
N SER A 30 -0.35 -6.14 12.61
CA SER A 30 -1.34 -6.28 13.68
C SER A 30 -0.70 -6.79 14.98
N TYR A 31 0.26 -7.69 14.90
CA TYR A 31 1.05 -8.11 16.07
C TYR A 31 1.94 -7.01 16.62
N LEU A 32 2.28 -6.00 15.82
CA LEU A 32 3.05 -4.83 16.22
C LEU A 32 2.17 -3.69 16.75
N VAL A 33 0.95 -3.99 17.14
CA VAL A 33 -0.03 -3.05 17.71
C VAL A 33 -0.45 -1.96 16.72
N LYS A 34 -0.45 -2.26 15.43
CA LYS A 34 -0.97 -1.38 14.38
C LYS A 34 -2.34 -1.85 13.91
N LYS A 35 -3.29 -0.96 13.87
CA LYS A 35 -4.56 -1.25 13.23
C LYS A 35 -4.34 -1.31 11.72
N CYS A 36 -4.62 -2.47 11.14
CA CYS A 36 -4.48 -2.68 9.70
C CYS A 36 -5.82 -3.01 9.09
N THR A 37 -6.11 -2.39 7.95
CA THR A 37 -7.30 -2.66 7.15
C THR A 37 -6.89 -2.99 5.72
N GLY A 38 -7.60 -3.92 5.12
CA GLY A 38 -7.33 -4.35 3.76
C GLY A 38 -8.26 -5.50 3.39
N MET A 39 -8.05 -6.11 2.24
CA MET A 39 -8.82 -7.26 1.77
C MET A 39 -10.31 -7.02 1.58
N TYR A 40 -10.73 -5.77 1.47
CA TYR A 40 -12.12 -5.45 1.21
C TYR A 40 -12.42 -5.42 -0.29
N PRO A 41 -13.66 -5.73 -0.70
CA PRO A 41 -14.12 -5.39 -2.03
C PRO A 41 -13.84 -3.91 -2.33
N LEU A 42 -13.61 -3.58 -3.59
CA LEU A 42 -13.23 -2.21 -4.00
C LEU A 42 -14.15 -1.12 -3.45
N GLN A 43 -15.46 -1.38 -3.41
CA GLN A 43 -16.41 -0.44 -2.86
C GLN A 43 -16.15 -0.15 -1.38
N SER A 44 -15.88 -1.18 -0.59
CA SER A 44 -15.55 -1.02 0.84
C SER A 44 -14.21 -0.33 1.06
N GLN A 45 -13.23 -0.56 0.18
CA GLN A 45 -11.96 0.19 0.22
C GLN A 45 -12.19 1.69 0.10
N LYS A 46 -13.11 2.11 -0.76
CA LYS A 46 -13.46 3.53 -0.96
C LYS A 46 -14.01 4.17 0.32
N GLU A 47 -14.88 3.47 1.01
CA GLU A 47 -15.44 3.94 2.29
C GLU A 47 -14.36 4.04 3.36
N VAL A 48 -13.52 3.02 3.50
CA VAL A 48 -12.41 3.03 4.46
C VAL A 48 -11.46 4.20 4.20
N VAL A 49 -11.09 4.42 2.94
CA VAL A 49 -10.18 5.51 2.55
C VAL A 49 -10.74 6.88 2.92
N ARG A 50 -12.04 7.09 2.77
CA ARG A 50 -12.70 8.35 3.13
C ARG A 50 -12.64 8.67 4.62
N ASP A 51 -12.61 7.64 5.46
CA ASP A 51 -12.61 7.80 6.92
C ASP A 51 -11.20 7.98 7.52
N LEU A 52 -10.15 7.80 6.72
CA LEU A 52 -8.78 7.96 7.18
C LEU A 52 -8.42 9.42 7.45
N THR A 53 -7.51 9.62 8.40
CA THR A 53 -7.05 10.93 8.85
C THR A 53 -5.58 11.17 8.49
N GLY A 54 -5.06 12.37 8.77
CA GLY A 54 -3.64 12.71 8.58
C GLY A 54 -2.67 11.91 9.46
N ASN A 55 -3.17 11.12 10.42
CA ASN A 55 -2.36 10.23 11.26
C ASN A 55 -2.36 8.78 10.76
N ASP A 56 -2.90 8.54 9.58
CA ASP A 56 -3.01 7.21 8.99
C ASP A 56 -2.14 7.09 7.74
N LEU A 57 -1.95 5.86 7.26
CA LEU A 57 -1.16 5.55 6.09
C LEU A 57 -1.94 4.67 5.13
N ILE A 58 -1.90 5.01 3.84
CA ILE A 58 -2.40 4.16 2.76
C ILE A 58 -1.19 3.60 2.00
N ILE A 59 -1.14 2.29 1.85
CA ILE A 59 -0.17 1.60 0.99
C ILE A 59 -0.94 1.04 -0.20
N VAL A 60 -0.72 1.63 -1.36
CA VAL A 60 -1.32 1.20 -2.63
C VAL A 60 -0.35 0.29 -3.36
N SER A 61 -0.80 -0.88 -3.77
CA SER A 61 0.01 -1.83 -4.52
C SER A 61 -0.68 -2.19 -5.82
N SER A 62 -0.02 -1.97 -6.93
CA SER A 62 -0.48 -2.42 -8.25
C SER A 62 0.71 -2.65 -9.17
N ILE A 63 0.88 -3.87 -9.67
CA ILE A 63 2.05 -4.25 -10.46
C ILE A 63 2.14 -3.41 -11.73
N ALA A 64 1.15 -3.51 -12.60
CA ALA A 64 1.12 -2.85 -13.91
C ALA A 64 0.10 -1.71 -13.99
N GLY A 65 -0.41 -1.25 -12.86
CA GLY A 65 -1.37 -0.16 -12.84
C GLY A 65 -2.82 -0.56 -13.09
N GLY A 66 -3.13 -1.86 -13.14
CA GLY A 66 -4.51 -2.33 -13.36
C GLY A 66 -5.50 -1.80 -12.34
N TYR A 67 -5.06 -1.59 -11.10
CA TYR A 67 -5.92 -1.07 -10.04
C TYR A 67 -6.54 0.28 -10.39
N TRP A 68 -5.76 1.23 -10.88
CA TRP A 68 -6.29 2.55 -11.24
C TRP A 68 -6.73 2.66 -12.69
N GLN A 69 -6.29 1.76 -13.58
CA GLN A 69 -6.80 1.71 -14.95
C GLN A 69 -8.26 1.23 -14.96
N ASP A 70 -8.56 0.20 -14.19
CA ASP A 70 -9.90 -0.35 -14.08
C ASP A 70 -10.80 0.45 -13.12
N HIS A 71 -10.22 1.09 -12.12
CA HIS A 71 -10.92 1.82 -11.08
C HIS A 71 -10.31 3.21 -10.83
N PRO A 72 -10.38 4.12 -11.81
CA PRO A 72 -9.75 5.44 -11.69
C PRO A 72 -10.34 6.30 -10.56
N ASP A 73 -11.59 6.07 -10.19
CA ASP A 73 -12.24 6.73 -9.07
C ASP A 73 -11.65 6.33 -7.71
N MET A 74 -11.14 5.10 -7.59
CA MET A 74 -10.47 4.66 -6.37
C MET A 74 -9.17 5.41 -6.13
N LEU A 75 -8.33 5.54 -7.16
CA LEU A 75 -7.09 6.28 -7.01
C LEU A 75 -7.36 7.77 -6.74
N ARG A 76 -8.43 8.32 -7.29
CA ARG A 76 -8.86 9.69 -7.01
C ARG A 76 -9.23 9.87 -5.54
N GLU A 77 -9.98 8.95 -4.96
CA GLU A 77 -10.32 8.99 -3.53
C GLU A 77 -9.07 8.87 -2.65
N ILE A 78 -8.15 7.99 -3.01
CA ILE A 78 -6.87 7.87 -2.31
C ILE A 78 -6.08 9.17 -2.39
N ALA A 79 -5.98 9.77 -3.57
CA ALA A 79 -5.26 11.03 -3.76
C ALA A 79 -5.83 12.18 -2.93
N LYS A 80 -7.16 12.23 -2.74
CA LYS A 80 -7.83 13.25 -1.93
C LYS A 80 -7.71 13.02 -0.42
N SER A 81 -7.37 11.83 0.01
CA SER A 81 -7.26 11.50 1.43
C SER A 81 -6.20 12.36 2.12
N ARG A 82 -6.44 12.72 3.37
CA ARG A 82 -5.45 13.38 4.22
C ARG A 82 -4.37 12.43 4.75
N ALA A 83 -4.60 11.13 4.67
CA ALA A 83 -3.63 10.13 5.10
C ALA A 83 -2.32 10.23 4.30
N HIS A 84 -1.23 9.80 4.90
CA HIS A 84 0.02 9.59 4.16
C HIS A 84 -0.18 8.47 3.14
N LYS A 85 0.54 8.55 2.03
CA LYS A 85 0.35 7.65 0.89
C LYS A 85 1.67 7.16 0.34
N ILE A 86 1.77 5.84 0.21
CA ILE A 86 2.88 5.16 -0.46
C ILE A 86 2.29 4.32 -1.59
N CYS A 87 2.90 4.37 -2.76
CA CYS A 87 2.56 3.49 -3.88
C CYS A 87 3.71 2.55 -4.18
N ILE A 88 3.41 1.26 -4.36
CA ILE A 88 4.35 0.22 -4.77
C ILE A 88 3.91 -0.31 -6.12
N THR A 89 4.71 -0.08 -7.16
CA THR A 89 4.34 -0.40 -8.54
C THR A 89 5.55 -0.56 -9.45
N GLN A 90 5.35 -1.17 -10.61
CA GLN A 90 6.31 -1.15 -11.73
C GLN A 90 6.13 0.04 -12.67
N VAL A 91 5.01 0.74 -12.58
CA VAL A 91 4.68 1.86 -13.47
C VAL A 91 5.54 3.08 -13.13
N GLU A 92 6.16 3.68 -14.14
CA GLU A 92 7.02 4.85 -13.95
C GLU A 92 6.23 6.11 -13.58
N ASN A 93 5.09 6.33 -14.23
CA ASN A 93 4.28 7.52 -14.03
C ASN A 93 2.86 7.11 -13.65
N ILE A 94 2.46 7.40 -12.43
CA ILE A 94 1.11 7.12 -11.93
C ILE A 94 0.26 8.40 -11.91
N PRO A 95 -1.05 8.30 -12.08
CA PRO A 95 -1.94 9.45 -11.88
C PRO A 95 -1.84 9.98 -10.44
N TYR A 96 -1.92 11.29 -10.29
CA TYR A 96 -1.82 11.97 -8.97
C TYR A 96 -0.50 11.72 -8.23
N GLN A 97 0.58 11.51 -8.96
CA GLN A 97 1.90 11.17 -8.38
C GLN A 97 2.35 12.17 -7.31
N GLU A 98 2.10 13.44 -7.51
CA GLU A 98 2.47 14.53 -6.58
C GLU A 98 1.71 14.47 -5.24
N GLN A 99 0.64 13.70 -5.14
CA GLN A 99 -0.13 13.51 -3.90
C GLN A 99 0.44 12.39 -3.01
N PHE A 100 1.41 11.63 -3.51
CA PHE A 100 2.04 10.54 -2.78
C PHE A 100 3.29 11.01 -2.05
N ASP A 101 3.46 10.58 -0.80
CA ASP A 101 4.68 10.83 -0.03
C ASP A 101 5.87 10.06 -0.57
N MET A 102 5.61 8.87 -1.12
CA MET A 102 6.65 8.02 -1.70
C MET A 102 6.08 7.09 -2.77
N ILE A 103 6.84 6.89 -3.83
CA ILE A 103 6.57 5.86 -4.84
C ILE A 103 7.77 4.93 -4.87
N ILE A 104 7.51 3.64 -4.62
CA ILE A 104 8.52 2.59 -4.68
C ILE A 104 8.31 1.85 -5.99
N GLN A 105 9.21 2.07 -6.93
CA GLN A 105 9.20 1.37 -8.21
C GLN A 105 9.93 0.04 -8.08
N VAL A 106 9.24 -1.06 -8.38
CA VAL A 106 9.73 -2.42 -8.16
C VAL A 106 9.91 -3.18 -9.47
N GLY A 107 10.84 -2.74 -10.29
CA GLY A 107 11.12 -3.33 -11.59
C GLY A 107 10.57 -2.50 -12.75
N THR A 108 10.38 -3.14 -13.89
CA THR A 108 9.94 -2.49 -15.12
C THR A 108 8.66 -3.15 -15.65
N ASP A 109 7.92 -2.41 -16.47
CA ASP A 109 6.63 -2.85 -17.03
C ASP A 109 6.70 -4.14 -17.85
N HIS A 110 7.88 -4.51 -18.33
CA HIS A 110 8.05 -5.67 -19.19
C HIS A 110 8.00 -7.02 -18.47
N LEU A 111 8.04 -7.02 -17.14
CA LEU A 111 8.18 -8.23 -16.34
C LEU A 111 7.04 -8.39 -15.32
N SER A 112 5.82 -8.18 -15.77
CA SER A 112 4.63 -8.26 -14.90
C SER A 112 4.51 -9.58 -14.15
N LEU A 113 4.94 -10.70 -14.74
CA LEU A 113 4.96 -12.00 -14.08
C LEU A 113 5.95 -12.05 -12.90
N ILE A 114 7.04 -11.33 -13.01
CA ILE A 114 8.07 -11.23 -11.97
C ILE A 114 7.68 -10.16 -10.94
N GLY A 115 6.85 -9.20 -11.32
CA GLY A 115 6.40 -8.13 -10.45
C GLY A 115 5.73 -8.60 -9.16
N LYS A 116 5.07 -9.75 -9.19
CA LYS A 116 4.50 -10.39 -8.00
C LYS A 116 5.57 -10.67 -6.93
N PHE A 117 6.70 -11.19 -7.34
CA PHE A 117 7.83 -11.44 -6.45
C PHE A 117 8.45 -10.15 -5.94
N SER A 118 8.52 -9.13 -6.78
CA SER A 118 9.04 -7.81 -6.40
C SER A 118 8.19 -7.16 -5.31
N ILE A 119 6.87 -7.21 -5.41
CA ILE A 119 5.97 -6.68 -4.38
C ILE A 119 6.09 -7.48 -3.09
N THR A 120 6.11 -8.80 -3.17
CA THR A 120 6.31 -9.66 -2.01
C THR A 120 7.65 -9.35 -1.34
N TYR A 121 8.72 -9.22 -2.11
CA TYR A 121 10.03 -8.88 -1.59
C TYR A 121 10.05 -7.52 -0.87
N ILE A 122 9.40 -6.51 -1.42
CA ILE A 122 9.31 -5.20 -0.78
C ILE A 122 8.55 -5.29 0.55
N PHE A 123 7.47 -6.05 0.62
CA PHE A 123 6.74 -6.22 1.87
C PHE A 123 7.58 -6.93 2.93
N GLU A 124 8.30 -7.98 2.57
CA GLU A 124 9.24 -8.66 3.47
C GLU A 124 10.36 -7.72 3.93
N LEU A 125 10.87 -6.90 3.02
CA LEU A 125 11.91 -5.93 3.33
C LEU A 125 11.38 -4.83 4.29
N LEU A 126 10.16 -4.35 4.09
CA LEU A 126 9.54 -3.38 4.99
C LEU A 126 9.37 -3.95 6.40
N GLU A 127 8.96 -5.21 6.52
CA GLU A 127 8.89 -5.90 7.80
C GLU A 127 10.25 -6.00 8.47
N ALA A 128 11.26 -6.49 7.74
CA ALA A 128 12.61 -6.63 8.25
C ALA A 128 13.19 -5.29 8.72
N LEU A 129 13.06 -4.24 7.92
CA LEU A 129 13.54 -2.90 8.26
C LEU A 129 12.79 -2.29 9.46
N TYR A 130 11.49 -2.57 9.57
CA TYR A 130 10.72 -2.13 10.72
C TYR A 130 11.25 -2.77 12.01
N HIS A 131 11.49 -4.08 11.99
CA HIS A 131 12.06 -4.79 13.14
C HIS A 131 13.46 -4.33 13.49
N ILE A 132 14.30 -4.06 12.50
CA ILE A 132 15.66 -3.55 12.74
C ILE A 132 15.61 -2.18 13.41
N LYS A 133 14.75 -1.29 12.95
CA LYS A 133 14.72 0.10 13.41
C LYS A 133 13.95 0.29 14.72
N TYR A 134 12.82 -0.38 14.87
CA TYR A 134 11.90 -0.17 15.99
C TYR A 134 11.79 -1.36 16.93
N GLY A 135 12.45 -2.45 16.63
CA GLY A 135 12.44 -3.65 17.42
C GLY A 135 11.14 -4.46 17.27
N ARG A 136 11.08 -5.56 17.99
CA ARG A 136 9.85 -6.34 18.12
C ARG A 136 9.03 -5.74 19.25
N ALA A 137 7.76 -5.57 18.97
CA ALA A 137 6.82 -5.17 20.00
C ALA A 137 6.73 -6.23 21.11
#